data_7a43a29c88c4874043eced3b62a5d378
#
_entry.id   7a43a29c88c4874043eced3b62a5d378
#
_cell.length_a   1.000
_cell.length_b   1.000
_cell.length_c   1.000
_cell.angle_alpha   90.00
_cell.angle_beta   90.00
_cell.angle_gamma   90.00
#
_symmetry.space_group_name_H-M   'P 1'
#
loop_
_entity.id
_entity.type
_entity.pdbx_description
1 polymer ?
#
loop_
_entity_poly.entity_id
_entity_poly.type
_entity_poly.pdbx_seq_one_letter_code
_entity_poly.pdbx_strand_id
1 'polypeptide(L)'
;YNARLGYELSLTIPYEMNFDRRNKNNSYGASLTALNKLAEKKNYKLVGTNLNGNNAFFVKSEKLKDTKIKHQEPKTCFHVNSFSENRNKSGEIIKESDDLDISDFIKI
;
A
#
# COMPACT_ATOMS: atom_id res chain seq x y z
N TYR A 1 0.49 1.97 -1.21
CA TYR A 1 0.40 0.63 -0.62
C TYR A 1 0.30 -0.46 -1.69
N ASN A 2 0.68 -1.65 -1.33
CA ASN A 2 0.51 -2.81 -2.20
C ASN A 2 -0.87 -3.44 -1.95
N ALA A 3 -1.83 -3.13 -2.79
CA ALA A 3 -3.22 -3.60 -2.63
C ALA A 3 -3.37 -5.12 -2.76
N ARG A 4 -2.40 -5.80 -3.37
CA ARG A 4 -2.40 -7.27 -3.47
C ARG A 4 -2.29 -7.96 -2.10
N LEU A 5 -1.78 -7.23 -1.10
CA LEU A 5 -1.69 -7.73 0.28
C LEU A 5 -3.01 -7.62 1.06
N GLY A 6 -4.02 -6.97 0.47
CA GLY A 6 -5.29 -6.74 1.15
C GLY A 6 -5.18 -5.78 2.34
N TYR A 7 -6.22 -5.73 3.15
CA TYR A 7 -6.25 -4.90 4.36
C TYR A 7 -6.18 -5.72 5.65
N GLU A 8 -6.28 -7.03 5.58
CA GLU A 8 -6.24 -7.88 6.78
C GLU A 8 -4.82 -8.18 7.24
N LEU A 9 -3.88 -8.19 6.31
CA LEU A 9 -2.49 -8.51 6.59
C LEU A 9 -1.68 -7.25 6.89
N SER A 10 -0.78 -7.36 7.85
CA SER A 10 0.15 -6.29 8.24
C SER A 10 1.56 -6.69 7.83
N LEU A 11 1.91 -6.43 6.59
CA LEU A 11 3.13 -6.92 5.95
C LEU A 11 3.89 -5.80 5.25
N THR A 12 5.21 -5.90 5.28
CA THR A 12 6.12 -5.06 4.49
C THR A 12 7.28 -5.91 3.97
N ILE A 13 7.90 -5.47 2.88
CA ILE A 13 9.15 -6.08 2.45
C ILE A 13 10.25 -5.78 3.48
N PRO A 14 11.24 -6.69 3.66
CA PRO A 14 12.42 -6.37 4.47
C PRO A 14 13.25 -5.28 3.79
N TYR A 15 14.05 -4.58 4.58
CA TYR A 15 14.98 -3.59 4.05
C TYR A 15 16.00 -4.25 3.11
N GLU A 16 16.21 -3.62 1.97
CA GLU A 16 17.20 -4.05 0.97
C GLU A 16 17.90 -2.82 0.40
N MET A 17 19.22 -2.72 0.57
CA MET A 17 20.00 -1.53 0.22
C MET A 17 19.87 -1.15 -1.27
N ASN A 18 19.91 -2.12 -2.16
CA ASN A 18 19.84 -1.92 -3.61
C ASN A 18 18.50 -2.40 -4.17
N PHE A 19 17.41 -2.10 -3.48
CA PHE A 19 16.08 -2.50 -3.89
C PHE A 19 15.74 -1.96 -5.28
N ASP A 20 15.33 -2.86 -6.19
CA ASP A 20 14.79 -2.49 -7.48
C ASP A 20 13.46 -3.21 -7.69
N ARG A 21 12.38 -2.46 -7.70
CA ARG A 21 11.02 -2.98 -7.87
C ARG A 21 10.88 -3.83 -9.14
N ARG A 22 11.60 -3.47 -10.20
CA ARG A 22 11.52 -4.18 -11.49
C ARG A 22 11.93 -5.65 -11.41
N ASN A 23 12.73 -5.99 -10.38
CA ASN A 23 13.22 -7.35 -10.16
C ASN A 23 12.40 -8.13 -9.11
N LYS A 24 11.30 -7.56 -8.62
CA LYS A 24 10.57 -8.10 -7.46
C LYS A 24 9.16 -8.60 -7.78
N ASN A 25 8.77 -8.61 -9.05
CA ASN A 25 7.39 -8.93 -9.44
C ASN A 25 6.40 -8.09 -8.62
N ASN A 26 5.56 -8.75 -7.83
CA ASN A 26 4.58 -8.09 -6.96
C ASN A 26 5.08 -7.92 -5.51
N SER A 27 6.30 -8.35 -5.20
CA SER A 27 6.88 -8.31 -3.85
C SER A 27 7.56 -6.97 -3.60
N TYR A 28 6.77 -5.93 -3.35
CA TYR A 28 7.26 -4.58 -3.04
C TYR A 28 6.34 -3.87 -2.06
N GLY A 29 6.90 -2.86 -1.39
CA GLY A 29 6.14 -1.96 -0.53
C GLY A 29 5.58 -2.62 0.73
N ALA A 30 4.42 -2.13 1.14
CA ALA A 30 3.77 -2.57 2.37
C ALA A 30 2.25 -2.62 2.19
N SER A 31 1.59 -3.39 3.01
CA SER A 31 0.12 -3.39 3.08
C SER A 31 -0.39 -2.08 3.68
N LEU A 32 -1.64 -1.76 3.39
CA LEU A 32 -2.29 -0.56 3.96
C LEU A 32 -2.30 -0.61 5.50
N THR A 33 -2.54 -1.78 6.07
CA THR A 33 -2.56 -1.97 7.53
C THR A 33 -1.18 -1.75 8.16
N ALA A 34 -0.12 -2.20 7.49
CA ALA A 34 1.25 -1.94 7.96
C ALA A 34 1.58 -0.44 7.93
N LEU A 35 1.20 0.25 6.87
CA LEU A 35 1.38 1.72 6.78
C LEU A 35 0.57 2.45 7.85
N ASN A 36 -0.65 2.01 8.12
CA ASN A 36 -1.49 2.60 9.17
C ASN A 36 -0.85 2.44 10.56
N LYS A 37 -0.31 1.27 10.86
CA LYS A 37 0.42 1.06 12.14
C LYS A 37 1.61 1.98 12.29
N LEU A 38 2.41 2.14 11.23
CA LEU A 38 3.54 3.07 11.25
C LEU A 38 3.07 4.52 11.42
N ALA A 39 2.03 4.91 10.71
CA ALA A 39 1.46 6.25 10.80
C ALA A 39 1.00 6.57 12.24
N GLU A 40 0.30 5.66 12.88
CA GLU A 40 -0.17 5.84 14.27
C GLU A 40 1.00 6.02 15.25
N LYS A 41 2.07 5.26 15.08
CA LYS A 41 3.30 5.44 15.89
C LYS A 41 3.92 6.83 15.73
N LYS A 42 3.70 7.48 14.58
CA LYS A 42 4.24 8.80 14.26
C LYS A 42 3.21 9.92 14.40
N ASN A 43 2.07 9.63 15.04
CA ASN A 43 0.97 10.60 15.26
C ASN A 43 0.32 11.10 13.97
N TYR A 44 0.16 10.20 13.00
CA TYR A 44 -0.62 10.43 11.80
C TYR A 44 -1.84 9.53 11.79
N LYS A 45 -2.89 9.97 11.12
CA LYS A 45 -4.12 9.19 10.92
C LYS A 45 -4.38 8.99 9.44
N LEU A 46 -4.76 7.76 9.09
CA LEU A 46 -5.24 7.44 7.76
C LEU A 46 -6.57 8.15 7.52
N VAL A 47 -6.70 8.83 6.38
CA VAL A 47 -7.92 9.57 6.03
C VAL A 47 -8.56 9.08 4.74
N GLY A 48 -7.90 8.25 3.99
CA GLY A 48 -8.46 7.67 2.77
C GLY A 48 -7.43 7.06 1.85
N THR A 49 -7.93 6.47 0.79
CA THR A 49 -7.12 5.94 -0.31
C THR A 49 -7.74 6.38 -1.63
N ASN A 50 -6.96 6.33 -2.72
CA ASN A 50 -7.50 6.62 -4.04
C ASN A 50 -8.21 5.40 -4.64
N LEU A 51 -9.08 5.65 -5.62
CA LEU A 51 -9.84 4.61 -6.30
C LEU A 51 -8.96 3.60 -7.06
N ASN A 52 -7.78 4.02 -7.48
CA ASN A 52 -6.83 3.15 -8.17
C ASN A 52 -6.20 2.08 -7.25
N GLY A 53 -6.32 2.23 -5.94
CA GLY A 53 -5.82 1.24 -4.99
C GLY A 53 -4.30 1.21 -4.86
N ASN A 54 -3.64 2.36 -4.88
CA ASN A 54 -2.19 2.46 -4.72
C ASN A 54 -1.71 3.57 -3.80
N ASN A 55 -2.49 4.62 -3.61
CA ASN A 55 -2.12 5.74 -2.74
C ASN A 55 -2.95 5.75 -1.46
N ALA A 56 -2.29 5.96 -0.34
CA ALA A 56 -2.94 6.18 0.95
C ALA A 56 -2.58 7.58 1.45
N PHE A 57 -3.56 8.25 2.08
CA PHE A 57 -3.42 9.62 2.55
C PHE A 57 -3.49 9.67 4.06
N PHE A 58 -2.53 10.35 4.66
CA PHE A 58 -2.40 10.48 6.10
C PHE A 58 -2.30 11.95 6.49
N VAL A 59 -2.86 12.30 7.64
CA VAL A 59 -2.83 13.66 8.19
C VAL A 59 -2.30 13.59 9.62
N LYS A 60 -1.49 14.56 10.03
CA LYS A 60 -1.06 14.67 11.42
C LYS A 60 -2.27 14.74 12.33
N SER A 61 -2.28 13.93 13.40
CA SER A 61 -3.42 13.84 14.32
C SER A 61 -3.83 15.20 14.88
N GLU A 62 -2.86 16.05 15.21
CA GLU A 62 -3.11 17.40 15.74
C GLU A 62 -3.78 18.33 14.75
N LYS A 63 -3.63 18.08 13.44
CA LYS A 63 -4.25 18.90 12.38
C LYS A 63 -5.66 18.45 12.02
N LEU A 64 -6.06 17.25 12.42
CA LEU A 64 -7.41 16.73 12.13
C LEU A 64 -8.48 17.43 12.96
N LYS A 65 -8.15 17.90 14.17
CA LYS A 65 -9.10 18.48 15.13
C LYS A 65 -9.90 19.66 14.58
N ASP A 66 -9.27 20.46 13.69
CA ASP A 66 -9.86 21.67 13.14
C ASP A 66 -10.46 21.47 11.75
N THR A 67 -10.61 20.22 11.32
CA THR A 67 -11.11 19.86 10.00
C THR A 67 -12.36 19.00 10.10
N LYS A 68 -13.11 18.92 8.99
CA LYS A 68 -14.21 17.96 8.82
C LYS A 68 -13.75 16.59 8.35
N ILE A 69 -12.46 16.42 8.13
CA ILE A 69 -11.87 15.16 7.69
C ILE A 69 -11.89 14.18 8.85
N LYS A 70 -12.40 12.97 8.59
CA LYS A 70 -12.46 11.91 9.59
C LYS A 70 -11.38 10.87 9.31
N HIS A 71 -10.78 10.35 10.37
CA HIS A 71 -9.88 9.22 10.23
C HIS A 71 -10.65 7.98 9.77
N GLN A 72 -9.98 7.15 8.96
CA GLN A 72 -10.54 5.92 8.39
C GLN A 72 -9.74 4.71 8.88
N GLU A 73 -10.42 3.59 9.03
CA GLU A 73 -9.74 2.30 9.22
C GLU A 73 -9.35 1.70 7.85
N PRO A 74 -8.27 0.91 7.76
CA PRO A 74 -7.90 0.27 6.52
C PRO A 74 -9.04 -0.48 5.84
N LYS A 75 -9.83 -1.23 6.61
CA LYS A 75 -10.99 -1.97 6.12
C LYS A 75 -12.01 -1.07 5.41
N THR A 76 -12.20 0.14 5.90
CA THR A 76 -13.24 1.06 5.41
C THR A 76 -12.85 1.76 4.11
N CYS A 77 -11.56 2.09 3.94
CA CYS A 77 -11.10 2.89 2.81
C CYS A 77 -10.22 2.12 1.81
N PHE A 78 -10.03 0.83 1.99
CA PHE A 78 -9.23 0.02 1.08
C PHE A 78 -9.86 -0.04 -0.32
N HIS A 79 -9.02 0.11 -1.35
CA HIS A 79 -9.39 -0.14 -2.74
C HIS A 79 -8.40 -1.13 -3.36
N VAL A 80 -8.93 -2.05 -4.19
CA VAL A 80 -8.09 -2.94 -4.98
C VAL A 80 -7.34 -2.16 -6.05
N ASN A 81 -6.19 -2.67 -6.48
CA ASN A 81 -5.45 -2.06 -7.58
C ASN A 81 -6.18 -2.35 -8.91
N SER A 82 -6.84 -1.33 -9.45
CA SER A 82 -7.63 -1.45 -10.70
C SER A 82 -6.80 -1.20 -11.96
N PHE A 83 -5.58 -0.66 -11.83
CA PHE A 83 -4.77 -0.18 -12.94
C PHE A 83 -3.32 -0.67 -12.88
N SER A 84 -3.09 -1.95 -12.56
CA SER A 84 -1.75 -2.50 -12.73
C SER A 84 -1.48 -2.75 -14.22
N GLU A 85 -0.92 -1.74 -14.90
CA GLU A 85 -0.40 -1.88 -16.24
C GLU A 85 1.07 -2.29 -16.18
N ASN A 86 1.39 -3.46 -16.68
CA ASN A 86 2.74 -3.81 -17.10
C ASN A 86 2.83 -3.70 -18.60
N ARG A 87 3.94 -3.12 -19.06
CA ARG A 87 4.26 -3.07 -20.48
C ARG A 87 5.53 -3.86 -20.73
N ASN A 88 5.53 -4.65 -21.83
CA ASN A 88 6.74 -5.32 -22.29
C ASN A 88 7.68 -4.30 -22.97
N LYS A 89 8.83 -4.77 -23.43
CA LYS A 89 9.82 -3.91 -24.13
C LYS A 89 9.27 -3.27 -25.40
N SER A 90 8.23 -3.86 -26.01
CA SER A 90 7.56 -3.32 -27.19
C SER A 90 6.46 -2.30 -26.89
N GLY A 91 6.20 -2.03 -25.60
CA GLY A 91 5.16 -1.13 -25.15
C GLY A 91 3.76 -1.75 -25.10
N GLU A 92 3.61 -3.04 -25.34
CA GLU A 92 2.34 -3.74 -25.26
C GLU A 92 1.93 -3.95 -23.80
N ILE A 93 0.64 -3.77 -23.50
CA ILE A 93 0.09 -4.02 -22.17
C ILE A 93 0.08 -5.52 -21.92
N ILE A 94 0.79 -5.94 -20.87
CA ILE A 94 0.79 -7.33 -20.40
C ILE A 94 -0.08 -7.36 -19.14
N LYS A 95 -1.04 -8.29 -19.08
CA LYS A 95 -1.80 -8.52 -17.85
C LYS A 95 -0.85 -9.12 -16.80
N GLU A 96 -0.59 -8.38 -15.74
CA GLU A 96 0.16 -8.89 -14.60
C GLU A 96 -0.62 -10.02 -13.91
N SER A 97 0.11 -11.06 -13.53
CA SER A 97 -0.37 -12.00 -12.54
C SER A 97 -0.57 -11.26 -11.21
N ASP A 98 -1.70 -11.47 -10.54
CA ASP A 98 -1.92 -10.99 -9.18
C ASP A 98 -1.24 -11.87 -8.14
N ASP A 99 -0.50 -12.88 -8.57
CA ASP A 99 0.23 -13.78 -7.70
C ASP A 99 1.36 -13.05 -7.00
N LEU A 100 1.45 -13.31 -5.70
CA LEU A 100 2.55 -12.81 -4.92
C LEU A 100 2.86 -13.84 -3.83
N ASP A 101 4.15 -13.95 -3.50
CA ASP A 101 4.60 -14.85 -2.44
C ASP A 101 4.68 -14.09 -1.11
N ILE A 102 3.79 -14.44 -0.18
CA ILE A 102 3.75 -13.82 1.14
C ILE A 102 5.05 -14.03 1.91
N SER A 103 5.81 -15.11 1.61
CA SER A 103 7.09 -15.37 2.26
C SER A 103 8.16 -14.31 1.95
N ASP A 104 7.97 -13.49 0.91
CA ASP A 104 8.86 -12.37 0.59
C ASP A 104 8.69 -11.19 1.55
N PHE A 105 7.68 -11.22 2.40
CA PHE A 105 7.33 -10.13 3.31
C PHE A 105 7.57 -10.49 4.76
N ILE A 106 7.75 -9.46 5.59
CA ILE A 106 7.82 -9.62 7.04
C ILE A 106 6.55 -9.04 7.68
N LYS A 107 6.11 -9.67 8.75
CA LYS A 107 4.96 -9.23 9.53
C LYS A 107 5.37 -8.12 10.51
N ILE A 108 4.61 -7.08 10.55
CA ILE A 108 4.85 -5.97 11.49
C ILE A 108 3.61 -5.60 12.30
#